data_d1b43992a3b0ad774505af95e37ca814
#
_entry.id   d1b43992a3b0ad774505af95e37ca814
#
_cell.length_a   1.000
_cell.length_b   1.000
_cell.length_c   1.000
_cell.angle_alpha   90.00
_cell.angle_beta   90.00
_cell.angle_gamma   90.00
#
_symmetry.space_group_name_H-M   'P 1'
#
loop_
_entity.id
_entity.type
_entity.pdbx_description
1 polymer ?
#
loop_
_entity_poly.entity_id
_entity_poly.type
_entity_poly.pdbx_seq_one_letter_code
_entity_poly.pdbx_strand_id
1 'polypeptide(L)'
;MERWVLLRKGADFEAIGKKYQISPRLACLIRNRDVIGEEAVDRYLNGTISDLYDGMLMKDMDKAIDILKEKILEDKKIRVIGDYDIDGVNATYILLEGLERLGADVDSDIPDRISDGYGLNRHLVERAYEAGVDTLITCDNGIAAADEIAYGKEMGMTVIVTDHHEVPFDEQDGEKRYRIPPADAVMDPKQPDCLYPFKGLCGAAVAYKLMEALWESMGKDSADLDDLIENVAIATIGDVMDLEDENRIFVKEGLQMLRRTKNPGLKALIECTGIDKNSLNSYHIGFVLGPCINASGRLDTAKRALELLRAGTQKEADILAGDLKALNDSRKDMTEEAVKQAEEQVETTTISKDKVLVVYLPDCHESLAGIIAGRIRENYYKPVFVLTDAEEGVKGSGRSIDGYHMYEELNKCKELLTKFGGHRLAAGLSLPKENVGKFREMLNKNCTLTEEEMKEKVTIDMEMPFGCVTEGLVKELELLEPFGKGNTKPVFAARDVTLLGARILGKNRNVLKLQVQDVNGCRIEAMLFHHADDFLGKLEEQYGKTEVEALLKGRGRQIRISMTYYPDINEYMGKKTPQIVVTHYR
;
A
#
# COMPACT_ATOMS: atom_id res chain seq x y z
N MET A 1 -14.44 -7.51 -20.21
CA MET A 1 -13.68 -6.73 -21.23
C MET A 1 -13.08 -5.51 -20.56
N GLU A 2 -11.85 -5.16 -20.89
CA GLU A 2 -11.14 -4.00 -20.34
C GLU A 2 -11.42 -2.74 -21.15
N ARG A 3 -11.31 -1.57 -20.51
CA ARG A 3 -11.37 -0.26 -21.13
C ARG A 3 -9.98 0.36 -21.18
N TRP A 4 -9.36 0.41 -22.35
CA TRP A 4 -8.03 0.98 -22.54
C TRP A 4 -8.13 2.49 -22.77
N VAL A 5 -7.38 3.25 -21.99
CA VAL A 5 -7.37 4.71 -22.01
C VAL A 5 -5.94 5.20 -22.19
N LEU A 6 -5.67 5.85 -23.33
CA LEU A 6 -4.37 6.48 -23.61
C LEU A 6 -4.34 7.87 -22.97
N LEU A 7 -3.34 8.12 -22.15
CA LEU A 7 -3.06 9.45 -21.60
C LEU A 7 -2.59 10.41 -22.71
N ARG A 8 -3.06 11.66 -22.65
CA ARG A 8 -2.70 12.72 -23.60
C ARG A 8 -2.49 14.04 -22.85
N LYS A 9 -1.55 14.03 -21.90
CA LYS A 9 -1.20 15.24 -21.15
C LYS A 9 -0.15 16.02 -21.93
N GLY A 10 -0.37 17.33 -22.13
CA GLY A 10 0.54 18.19 -22.89
C GLY A 10 1.58 18.86 -22.02
N ALA A 11 2.80 19.03 -22.56
CA ALA A 11 3.87 19.89 -22.07
C ALA A 11 4.92 20.08 -23.20
N ASP A 12 5.88 20.98 -23.02
CA ASP A 12 7.05 21.07 -23.89
C ASP A 12 8.10 20.02 -23.47
N PHE A 13 7.89 18.78 -23.96
CA PHE A 13 8.74 17.66 -23.62
C PHE A 13 10.18 17.80 -24.10
N GLU A 14 10.41 18.53 -25.20
CA GLU A 14 11.75 18.80 -25.72
C GLU A 14 12.51 19.77 -24.81
N ALA A 15 11.85 20.83 -24.35
CA ALA A 15 12.45 21.79 -23.42
C ALA A 15 12.79 21.13 -22.07
N ILE A 16 11.83 20.34 -21.51
CA ILE A 16 12.03 19.56 -20.27
C ILE A 16 13.18 18.58 -20.46
N GLY A 17 13.16 17.82 -21.55
CA GLY A 17 14.22 16.84 -21.85
C GLY A 17 15.60 17.46 -21.92
N LYS A 18 15.73 18.58 -22.60
CA LYS A 18 16.99 19.33 -22.72
C LYS A 18 17.48 19.88 -21.37
N LYS A 19 16.56 20.41 -20.56
CA LYS A 19 16.90 20.98 -19.25
C LYS A 19 17.43 19.92 -18.27
N TYR A 20 16.76 18.77 -18.18
CA TYR A 20 17.10 17.72 -17.22
C TYR A 20 17.95 16.58 -17.80
N GLN A 21 18.40 16.70 -19.06
CA GLN A 21 19.20 15.69 -19.77
C GLN A 21 18.52 14.32 -19.84
N ILE A 22 17.19 14.32 -20.03
CA ILE A 22 16.36 13.14 -20.20
C ILE A 22 15.70 13.14 -21.58
N SER A 23 15.20 11.96 -22.01
CA SER A 23 14.47 11.91 -23.28
C SER A 23 13.11 12.62 -23.19
N PRO A 24 12.59 13.16 -24.31
CA PRO A 24 11.23 13.69 -24.35
C PRO A 24 10.15 12.64 -23.96
N ARG A 25 10.45 11.35 -24.15
CA ARG A 25 9.58 10.25 -23.70
C ARG A 25 9.52 10.20 -22.19
N LEU A 26 10.64 10.26 -21.49
CA LEU A 26 10.68 10.29 -20.04
C LEU A 26 9.99 11.54 -19.49
N ALA A 27 10.19 12.70 -20.11
CA ALA A 27 9.48 13.93 -19.76
C ALA A 27 7.95 13.77 -19.89
N CYS A 28 7.47 13.08 -20.93
CA CYS A 28 6.06 12.74 -21.10
C CYS A 28 5.55 11.81 -19.97
N LEU A 29 6.32 10.79 -19.60
CA LEU A 29 5.98 9.87 -18.52
C LEU A 29 5.90 10.57 -17.16
N ILE A 30 6.81 11.50 -16.87
CA ILE A 30 6.78 12.34 -15.67
C ILE A 30 5.51 13.21 -15.66
N ARG A 31 5.19 13.84 -16.80
CA ARG A 31 3.98 14.66 -16.95
C ARG A 31 2.70 13.83 -16.78
N ASN A 32 2.69 12.57 -17.21
CA ASN A 32 1.57 11.66 -17.01
C ASN A 32 1.27 11.37 -15.53
N ARG A 33 2.25 11.53 -14.67
CA ARG A 33 2.17 11.40 -13.20
C ARG A 33 1.78 12.70 -12.50
N ASP A 34 1.26 13.68 -13.26
CA ASP A 34 0.86 15.01 -12.80
C ASP A 34 1.97 15.84 -12.15
N VAL A 35 3.23 15.49 -12.40
CA VAL A 35 4.38 16.32 -12.02
C VAL A 35 4.46 17.51 -12.97
N ILE A 36 4.18 18.72 -12.45
CA ILE A 36 3.99 19.95 -13.24
C ILE A 36 4.87 21.07 -12.68
N GLY A 37 5.56 21.75 -13.58
CA GLY A 37 6.45 22.86 -13.23
C GLY A 37 7.87 22.40 -12.96
N GLU A 38 8.79 23.37 -13.04
CA GLU A 38 10.24 23.10 -12.97
C GLU A 38 10.64 22.56 -11.60
N GLU A 39 10.16 23.17 -10.52
CA GLU A 39 10.46 22.78 -9.15
C GLU A 39 9.99 21.34 -8.86
N ALA A 40 8.75 20.99 -9.28
CA ALA A 40 8.21 19.65 -9.09
C ALA A 40 8.98 18.59 -9.89
N VAL A 41 9.39 18.90 -11.14
CA VAL A 41 10.20 17.98 -11.96
C VAL A 41 11.59 17.79 -11.36
N ASP A 42 12.21 18.85 -10.85
CA ASP A 42 13.51 18.78 -10.20
C ASP A 42 13.44 17.93 -8.93
N ARG A 43 12.47 18.22 -8.05
CA ARG A 43 12.21 17.44 -6.84
C ARG A 43 11.91 15.96 -7.15
N TYR A 44 11.14 15.68 -8.20
CA TYR A 44 10.83 14.30 -8.62
C TYR A 44 12.08 13.52 -9.05
N LEU A 45 12.98 14.13 -9.83
CA LEU A 45 14.19 13.49 -10.36
C LEU A 45 15.33 13.47 -9.34
N ASN A 46 15.57 14.60 -8.69
CA ASN A 46 16.80 14.89 -7.94
C ASN A 46 16.56 15.03 -6.43
N GLY A 47 15.29 15.04 -5.96
CA GLY A 47 14.95 15.25 -4.55
C GLY A 47 15.70 14.34 -3.60
N THR A 48 16.17 14.91 -2.51
CA THR A 48 16.96 14.30 -1.44
C THR A 48 16.35 14.63 -0.08
N ILE A 49 16.88 14.09 1.01
CA ILE A 49 16.42 14.37 2.39
C ILE A 49 16.41 15.89 2.67
N SER A 50 17.36 16.65 2.15
CA SER A 50 17.42 18.10 2.36
C SER A 50 16.29 18.89 1.66
N ASP A 51 15.51 18.23 0.81
CA ASP A 51 14.35 18.81 0.13
C ASP A 51 13.03 18.48 0.85
N LEU A 52 13.07 17.75 1.96
CA LEU A 52 11.89 17.51 2.81
C LEU A 52 11.40 18.83 3.43
N TYR A 53 10.09 18.94 3.61
CA TYR A 53 9.54 20.14 4.26
C TYR A 53 9.87 20.16 5.75
N ASP A 54 10.08 21.37 6.29
CA ASP A 54 10.30 21.60 7.70
C ASP A 54 9.11 21.09 8.53
N GLY A 55 9.37 20.18 9.48
CA GLY A 55 8.37 19.63 10.39
C GLY A 55 7.65 20.70 11.22
N MET A 56 8.31 21.84 11.49
CA MET A 56 7.73 22.98 12.22
C MET A 56 6.53 23.62 11.51
N LEU A 57 6.32 23.36 10.22
CA LEU A 57 5.13 23.80 9.49
C LEU A 57 3.87 23.01 9.86
N MET A 58 4.02 21.86 10.53
CA MET A 58 2.89 21.04 10.98
C MET A 58 2.24 21.68 12.21
N LYS A 59 0.91 21.74 12.18
CA LYS A 59 0.14 22.32 13.29
C LYS A 59 0.46 21.62 14.60
N ASP A 60 0.55 22.40 15.68
CA ASP A 60 0.87 22.02 17.06
C ASP A 60 2.26 21.34 17.24
N MET A 61 3.13 21.37 16.23
CA MET A 61 4.50 20.84 16.35
C MET A 61 5.29 21.55 17.45
N ASP A 62 5.21 22.88 17.52
CA ASP A 62 5.83 23.70 18.54
C ASP A 62 5.37 23.32 19.95
N LYS A 63 4.06 23.14 20.14
CA LYS A 63 3.49 22.71 21.44
C LYS A 63 3.95 21.32 21.85
N ALA A 64 3.94 20.36 20.89
CA ALA A 64 4.40 19.00 21.17
C ALA A 64 5.87 18.98 21.60
N ILE A 65 6.72 19.75 20.92
CA ILE A 65 8.13 19.89 21.25
C ILE A 65 8.33 20.47 22.67
N ASP A 66 7.62 21.55 23.00
CA ASP A 66 7.73 22.20 24.31
C ASP A 66 7.30 21.24 25.42
N ILE A 67 6.18 20.53 25.25
CA ILE A 67 5.70 19.50 26.17
C ILE A 67 6.76 18.39 26.33
N LEU A 68 7.22 17.81 25.24
CA LEU A 68 8.17 16.69 25.32
C LEU A 68 9.50 17.09 25.96
N LYS A 69 10.01 18.28 25.66
CA LYS A 69 11.21 18.82 26.33
C LYS A 69 11.02 18.92 27.85
N GLU A 70 9.89 19.48 28.29
CA GLU A 70 9.57 19.57 29.73
C GLU A 70 9.50 18.18 30.34
N LYS A 71 8.76 17.24 29.72
CA LYS A 71 8.58 15.88 30.24
C LYS A 71 9.89 15.08 30.31
N ILE A 72 10.76 15.22 29.32
CA ILE A 72 12.10 14.60 29.31
C ILE A 72 12.97 15.19 30.42
N LEU A 73 12.98 16.53 30.59
CA LEU A 73 13.77 17.18 31.61
C LEU A 73 13.30 16.89 33.05
N GLU A 74 12.00 16.62 33.22
CA GLU A 74 11.39 16.25 34.51
C GLU A 74 11.40 14.74 34.77
N ASP A 75 12.00 13.94 33.92
CA ASP A 75 12.07 12.47 34.00
C ASP A 75 10.65 11.83 34.13
N LYS A 76 9.69 12.37 33.37
CA LYS A 76 8.30 11.87 33.33
C LYS A 76 8.18 10.67 32.42
N LYS A 77 7.40 9.68 32.87
CA LYS A 77 7.16 8.48 32.09
C LYS A 77 6.24 8.77 30.90
N ILE A 78 6.71 8.44 29.70
CA ILE A 78 6.01 8.60 28.43
C ILE A 78 5.60 7.21 27.92
N ARG A 79 4.40 7.08 27.37
CA ARG A 79 3.96 5.86 26.66
C ARG A 79 3.53 6.18 25.24
N VAL A 80 4.12 5.48 24.27
CA VAL A 80 3.71 5.51 22.89
C VAL A 80 2.62 4.45 22.66
N ILE A 81 1.48 4.83 22.09
CA ILE A 81 0.40 3.94 21.71
C ILE A 81 0.27 3.95 20.19
N GLY A 82 0.78 2.89 19.54
CA GLY A 82 0.72 2.70 18.11
C GLY A 82 -0.53 1.98 17.63
N ASP A 83 -0.60 1.71 16.32
CA ASP A 83 -1.54 0.75 15.74
C ASP A 83 -0.82 -0.58 15.44
N TYR A 84 -1.61 -1.61 15.14
CA TYR A 84 -1.15 -3.00 14.96
C TYR A 84 -0.65 -3.32 13.55
N ASP A 85 -0.66 -2.41 12.62
CA ASP A 85 -0.19 -2.62 11.26
C ASP A 85 1.26 -2.13 11.04
N ILE A 86 1.73 -2.23 9.81
CA ILE A 86 3.11 -1.91 9.45
C ILE A 86 3.44 -0.43 9.65
N ASP A 87 2.48 0.49 9.48
CA ASP A 87 2.71 1.91 9.72
C ASP A 87 2.77 2.18 11.22
N GLY A 88 1.79 1.73 12.00
CA GLY A 88 1.76 1.88 13.44
C GLY A 88 2.96 1.26 14.16
N VAL A 89 3.42 0.07 13.72
CA VAL A 89 4.63 -0.57 14.27
C VAL A 89 5.88 0.26 13.99
N ASN A 90 6.06 0.75 12.74
CA ASN A 90 7.23 1.56 12.40
C ASN A 90 7.18 2.96 13.03
N ALA A 91 5.99 3.58 13.13
CA ALA A 91 5.78 4.85 13.82
C ALA A 91 6.13 4.72 15.32
N THR A 92 5.68 3.63 15.97
CA THR A 92 6.02 3.32 17.36
C THR A 92 7.52 3.15 17.53
N TYR A 93 8.18 2.41 16.65
CA TYR A 93 9.62 2.21 16.67
C TYR A 93 10.39 3.53 16.56
N ILE A 94 10.01 4.40 15.61
CA ILE A 94 10.64 5.71 15.40
C ILE A 94 10.54 6.59 16.66
N LEU A 95 9.35 6.67 17.28
CA LEU A 95 9.16 7.46 18.49
C LEU A 95 9.95 6.89 19.67
N LEU A 96 9.95 5.57 19.87
CA LEU A 96 10.73 4.94 20.94
C LEU A 96 12.22 5.22 20.77
N GLU A 97 12.79 4.93 19.62
CA GLU A 97 14.21 5.16 19.34
C GLU A 97 14.60 6.63 19.47
N GLY A 98 13.79 7.54 18.91
CA GLY A 98 14.05 8.97 18.98
C GLY A 98 14.02 9.51 20.42
N LEU A 99 13.05 9.09 21.22
CA LEU A 99 12.91 9.51 22.62
C LEU A 99 13.94 8.85 23.54
N GLU A 100 14.21 7.54 23.40
CA GLU A 100 15.22 6.83 24.18
C GLU A 100 16.64 7.41 23.97
N ARG A 101 16.99 7.72 22.71
CA ARG A 101 18.27 8.37 22.38
C ARG A 101 18.39 9.78 22.95
N LEU A 102 17.27 10.45 23.29
CA LEU A 102 17.24 11.72 24.04
C LEU A 102 17.26 11.52 25.55
N GLY A 103 17.20 10.29 26.05
CA GLY A 103 17.22 9.95 27.48
C GLY A 103 15.85 9.98 28.15
N ALA A 104 14.75 9.91 27.40
CA ALA A 104 13.39 9.84 27.94
C ALA A 104 13.12 8.47 28.62
N ASP A 105 12.34 8.47 29.72
CA ASP A 105 11.70 7.26 30.26
C ASP A 105 10.45 6.96 29.40
N VAL A 106 10.61 6.09 28.41
CA VAL A 106 9.55 5.78 27.43
C VAL A 106 9.32 4.29 27.28
N ASP A 107 8.06 3.91 27.24
CA ASP A 107 7.61 2.56 26.86
C ASP A 107 6.52 2.63 25.76
N SER A 108 6.04 1.48 25.32
CA SER A 108 4.98 1.42 24.30
C SER A 108 3.92 0.39 24.59
N ASP A 109 2.75 0.61 24.01
CA ASP A 109 1.69 -0.38 23.93
C ASP A 109 1.07 -0.37 22.52
N ILE A 110 0.69 -1.52 22.05
CA ILE A 110 0.01 -1.70 20.75
C ILE A 110 -1.26 -2.50 21.00
N PRO A 111 -2.43 -2.03 20.53
CA PRO A 111 -3.69 -2.73 20.70
C PRO A 111 -3.67 -4.10 20.01
N ASP A 112 -4.39 -5.06 20.59
CA ASP A 112 -4.67 -6.30 19.89
C ASP A 112 -5.83 -6.10 18.91
N ARG A 113 -5.65 -6.56 17.69
CA ARG A 113 -6.62 -6.33 16.60
C ARG A 113 -8.01 -6.88 16.88
N ILE A 114 -8.11 -8.00 17.59
CA ILE A 114 -9.36 -8.71 17.83
C ILE A 114 -10.02 -8.24 19.12
N SER A 115 -9.27 -8.22 20.23
CA SER A 115 -9.81 -7.89 21.55
C SER A 115 -9.95 -6.38 21.79
N ASP A 116 -8.97 -5.58 21.35
CA ASP A 116 -8.93 -4.15 21.60
C ASP A 116 -9.52 -3.30 20.44
N GLY A 117 -9.44 -3.82 19.20
CA GLY A 117 -9.87 -3.11 17.99
C GLY A 117 -8.79 -2.18 17.46
N TYR A 118 -9.19 -1.13 16.73
CA TYR A 118 -8.28 -0.17 16.09
C TYR A 118 -7.96 0.99 17.03
N GLY A 119 -6.67 1.31 17.16
CA GLY A 119 -6.15 2.52 17.78
C GLY A 119 -6.38 2.63 19.28
N LEU A 120 -6.38 3.87 19.77
CA LEU A 120 -6.56 4.18 21.20
C LEU A 120 -7.95 3.79 21.69
N ASN A 121 -8.02 3.08 22.83
CA ASN A 121 -9.24 2.74 23.53
C ASN A 121 -9.11 3.02 25.04
N ARG A 122 -10.24 3.02 25.77
CA ARG A 122 -10.26 3.33 27.22
C ARG A 122 -9.40 2.39 28.04
N HIS A 123 -9.36 1.10 27.68
CA HIS A 123 -8.57 0.11 28.40
C HIS A 123 -7.06 0.39 28.30
N LEU A 124 -6.58 0.84 27.13
CA LEU A 124 -5.18 1.27 26.95
C LEU A 124 -4.85 2.50 27.80
N VAL A 125 -5.77 3.47 27.88
CA VAL A 125 -5.62 4.65 28.74
C VAL A 125 -5.55 4.26 30.22
N GLU A 126 -6.46 3.38 30.68
CA GLU A 126 -6.48 2.89 32.07
C GLU A 126 -5.18 2.16 32.42
N ARG A 127 -4.70 1.26 31.55
CA ARG A 127 -3.43 0.55 31.76
C ARG A 127 -2.24 1.51 31.83
N ALA A 128 -2.25 2.57 31.04
CA ALA A 128 -1.20 3.57 31.09
C ALA A 128 -1.23 4.34 32.41
N TYR A 129 -2.40 4.78 32.85
CA TYR A 129 -2.59 5.48 34.11
C TYR A 129 -2.16 4.63 35.31
N GLU A 130 -2.60 3.36 35.37
CA GLU A 130 -2.23 2.39 36.42
C GLU A 130 -0.72 2.12 36.46
N ALA A 131 -0.04 2.18 35.32
CA ALA A 131 1.42 2.05 35.20
C ALA A 131 2.18 3.34 35.55
N GLY A 132 1.48 4.42 35.98
CA GLY A 132 2.06 5.69 36.36
C GLY A 132 2.59 6.51 35.18
N VAL A 133 2.05 6.30 34.00
CA VAL A 133 2.40 7.09 32.81
C VAL A 133 1.84 8.50 32.96
N ASP A 134 2.70 9.50 32.76
CA ASP A 134 2.33 10.92 32.78
C ASP A 134 1.83 11.40 31.41
N THR A 135 2.50 10.95 30.35
CA THR A 135 2.26 11.44 29.00
C THR A 135 1.98 10.28 28.01
N LEU A 136 0.88 10.38 27.28
CA LEU A 136 0.55 9.50 26.16
C LEU A 136 0.91 10.18 24.84
N ILE A 137 1.53 9.42 23.94
CA ILE A 137 1.73 9.81 22.55
C ILE A 137 1.04 8.75 21.70
N THR A 138 0.03 9.11 20.93
CA THR A 138 -0.50 8.19 19.91
C THR A 138 0.25 8.33 18.61
N CYS A 139 0.41 7.26 17.84
CA CYS A 139 0.99 7.33 16.51
C CYS A 139 0.26 6.41 15.54
N ASP A 140 -0.02 6.91 14.34
CA ASP A 140 -0.84 6.26 13.33
C ASP A 140 -2.28 5.99 13.81
N ASN A 141 -2.70 6.71 14.82
CA ASN A 141 -4.05 6.71 15.37
C ASN A 141 -4.25 7.93 16.29
N GLY A 142 -5.50 8.14 16.72
CA GLY A 142 -5.81 9.15 17.73
C GLY A 142 -6.69 10.29 17.22
N ILE A 143 -6.61 10.68 15.95
CA ILE A 143 -7.42 11.79 15.41
C ILE A 143 -8.93 11.54 15.53
N ALA A 144 -9.35 10.29 15.53
CA ALA A 144 -10.74 9.88 15.69
C ALA A 144 -11.11 9.48 17.14
N ALA A 145 -10.16 9.46 18.08
CA ALA A 145 -10.33 8.96 19.44
C ALA A 145 -10.64 10.08 20.46
N ALA A 146 -11.56 10.99 20.10
CA ALA A 146 -11.83 12.17 20.93
C ALA A 146 -12.34 11.84 22.34
N ASP A 147 -13.18 10.82 22.49
CA ASP A 147 -13.74 10.42 23.78
C ASP A 147 -12.69 9.74 24.68
N GLU A 148 -11.81 8.93 24.10
CA GLU A 148 -10.72 8.24 24.80
C GLU A 148 -9.65 9.24 25.27
N ILE A 149 -9.35 10.22 24.40
CA ILE A 149 -8.41 11.30 24.74
C ILE A 149 -8.98 12.20 25.84
N ALA A 150 -10.28 12.57 25.76
CA ALA A 150 -10.95 13.31 26.81
C ALA A 150 -10.88 12.56 28.16
N TYR A 151 -11.09 11.24 28.13
CA TYR A 151 -10.98 10.38 29.31
C TYR A 151 -9.55 10.39 29.89
N GLY A 152 -8.51 10.29 29.07
CA GLY A 152 -7.13 10.42 29.53
C GLY A 152 -6.83 11.80 30.15
N LYS A 153 -7.38 12.86 29.55
CA LYS A 153 -7.29 14.23 30.10
C LYS A 153 -8.00 14.38 31.45
N GLU A 154 -9.17 13.77 31.63
CA GLU A 154 -9.89 13.74 32.92
C GLU A 154 -9.09 13.03 34.01
N MET A 155 -8.28 12.01 33.66
CA MET A 155 -7.37 11.32 34.57
C MET A 155 -6.10 12.14 34.88
N GLY A 156 -5.93 13.32 34.29
CA GLY A 156 -4.80 14.22 34.50
C GLY A 156 -3.57 13.92 33.64
N MET A 157 -3.69 13.07 32.64
CA MET A 157 -2.60 12.75 31.72
C MET A 157 -2.37 13.85 30.68
N THR A 158 -1.14 14.03 30.25
CA THR A 158 -0.80 14.79 29.04
C THR A 158 -1.00 13.88 27.82
N VAL A 159 -1.62 14.38 26.74
CA VAL A 159 -1.88 13.59 25.54
C VAL A 159 -1.41 14.34 24.30
N ILE A 160 -0.59 13.69 23.51
CA ILE A 160 -0.08 14.16 22.20
C ILE A 160 -0.56 13.18 21.14
N VAL A 161 -1.13 13.70 20.05
CA VAL A 161 -1.58 12.90 18.91
C VAL A 161 -0.65 13.12 17.72
N THR A 162 -0.09 12.04 17.16
CA THR A 162 0.54 12.02 15.85
C THR A 162 -0.24 11.08 14.93
N ASP A 163 -0.88 11.61 13.90
CA ASP A 163 -1.75 10.84 13.03
C ASP A 163 -1.69 11.38 11.59
N HIS A 164 -2.26 10.64 10.66
CA HIS A 164 -2.34 11.01 9.25
C HIS A 164 -3.70 10.65 8.62
N HIS A 165 -4.63 10.14 9.42
CA HIS A 165 -5.96 9.73 8.98
C HIS A 165 -6.86 10.94 8.70
N GLU A 166 -7.97 10.71 8.00
CA GLU A 166 -8.95 11.76 7.74
C GLU A 166 -9.57 12.26 9.04
N VAL A 167 -9.56 13.57 9.21
CA VAL A 167 -10.17 14.21 10.40
C VAL A 167 -11.68 14.01 10.37
N PRO A 168 -12.29 13.40 11.39
CA PRO A 168 -13.73 13.22 11.47
C PRO A 168 -14.47 14.57 11.45
N PHE A 169 -15.63 14.61 10.80
CA PHE A 169 -16.47 15.82 10.77
C PHE A 169 -17.95 15.48 10.82
N ASP A 170 -18.72 16.39 11.36
CA ASP A 170 -20.18 16.41 11.26
C ASP A 170 -20.61 17.40 10.19
N GLU A 171 -21.64 17.09 9.42
CA GLU A 171 -22.20 18.00 8.44
C GLU A 171 -23.45 18.66 9.03
N GLN A 172 -23.41 19.98 9.24
CA GLN A 172 -24.53 20.80 9.72
C GLN A 172 -24.75 21.98 8.77
N ASP A 173 -25.95 22.10 8.26
CA ASP A 173 -26.36 23.21 7.34
C ASP A 173 -25.49 23.33 6.07
N GLY A 174 -24.88 22.18 5.61
CA GLY A 174 -23.98 22.14 4.47
C GLY A 174 -22.53 22.56 4.77
N GLU A 175 -22.21 22.80 6.04
CA GLU A 175 -20.85 23.08 6.49
C GLU A 175 -20.26 21.89 7.26
N LYS A 176 -18.97 21.61 7.02
CA LYS A 176 -18.23 20.59 7.75
C LYS A 176 -17.70 21.15 9.06
N ARG A 177 -18.09 20.53 10.17
CA ARG A 177 -17.52 20.80 11.49
C ARG A 177 -16.59 19.68 11.88
N TYR A 178 -15.30 19.94 11.82
CA TYR A 178 -14.27 18.95 12.13
C TYR A 178 -14.20 18.70 13.64
N ARG A 179 -14.08 17.41 14.00
CA ARG A 179 -13.94 16.97 15.40
C ARG A 179 -12.48 16.69 15.70
N ILE A 180 -11.79 17.70 16.22
CA ILE A 180 -10.40 17.55 16.68
C ILE A 180 -10.43 17.01 18.11
N PRO A 181 -9.65 15.97 18.46
CA PRO A 181 -9.59 15.44 19.81
C PRO A 181 -9.02 16.48 20.79
N PRO A 182 -9.45 16.49 22.09
CA PRO A 182 -9.03 17.47 23.08
C PRO A 182 -7.66 17.15 23.68
N ALA A 183 -6.67 16.78 22.86
CA ALA A 183 -5.30 16.57 23.25
C ALA A 183 -4.54 17.87 23.49
N ASP A 184 -3.38 17.82 24.15
CA ASP A 184 -2.53 18.98 24.39
C ASP A 184 -1.85 19.46 23.10
N ALA A 185 -1.55 18.52 22.18
CA ALA A 185 -1.07 18.81 20.84
C ALA A 185 -1.61 17.76 19.87
N VAL A 186 -2.00 18.18 18.66
CA VAL A 186 -2.51 17.29 17.59
C VAL A 186 -1.74 17.58 16.32
N MET A 187 -0.86 16.66 15.94
CA MET A 187 -0.09 16.72 14.70
C MET A 187 -0.71 15.77 13.68
N ASP A 188 -1.44 16.34 12.77
CA ASP A 188 -1.99 15.66 11.61
C ASP A 188 -1.99 16.64 10.42
N PRO A 189 -1.29 16.33 9.33
CA PRO A 189 -1.20 17.21 8.18
C PRO A 189 -2.56 17.48 7.52
N LYS A 190 -3.56 16.60 7.71
CA LYS A 190 -4.90 16.73 7.13
C LYS A 190 -5.86 17.63 7.93
N GLN A 191 -5.45 18.16 9.06
CA GLN A 191 -6.25 19.17 9.76
C GLN A 191 -6.52 20.36 8.83
N PRO A 192 -7.74 20.93 8.83
CA PRO A 192 -8.13 21.95 7.85
C PRO A 192 -7.30 23.23 7.91
N ASP A 193 -6.74 23.55 9.06
CA ASP A 193 -5.92 24.74 9.33
C ASP A 193 -4.41 24.43 9.45
N CYS A 194 -4.00 23.21 9.13
CA CYS A 194 -2.59 22.83 9.11
C CYS A 194 -1.89 23.40 7.86
N LEU A 195 -0.78 24.09 8.05
CA LEU A 195 -0.01 24.73 6.96
C LEU A 195 1.03 23.81 6.32
N TYR A 196 1.19 22.58 6.82
CA TYR A 196 2.13 21.62 6.25
C TYR A 196 1.79 21.35 4.78
N PRO A 197 2.74 21.53 3.84
CA PRO A 197 2.43 21.57 2.41
C PRO A 197 1.91 20.24 1.86
N PHE A 198 2.45 19.11 2.32
CA PHE A 198 2.12 17.78 1.83
C PHE A 198 1.22 17.03 2.80
N LYS A 199 0.02 16.63 2.35
CA LYS A 199 -1.01 15.97 3.17
C LYS A 199 -0.96 14.44 3.13
N GLY A 200 -0.09 13.88 2.31
CA GLY A 200 -0.04 12.45 2.01
C GLY A 200 0.99 11.66 2.82
N LEU A 201 1.50 12.18 3.94
CA LEU A 201 2.41 11.45 4.82
C LEU A 201 1.70 10.25 5.46
N CYS A 202 2.45 9.17 5.78
CA CYS A 202 2.03 8.10 6.66
C CYS A 202 2.32 8.43 8.13
N GLY A 203 1.77 7.65 9.07
CA GLY A 203 1.96 7.86 10.51
C GLY A 203 3.43 7.84 10.93
N ALA A 204 4.24 6.92 10.37
CA ALA A 204 5.68 6.86 10.62
C ALA A 204 6.43 8.11 10.13
N ALA A 205 5.99 8.71 9.02
CA ALA A 205 6.58 9.96 8.54
C ALA A 205 6.24 11.14 9.45
N VAL A 206 5.02 11.22 9.98
CA VAL A 206 4.62 12.23 10.99
C VAL A 206 5.46 12.05 12.27
N ALA A 207 5.61 10.81 12.73
CA ALA A 207 6.44 10.49 13.89
C ALA A 207 7.92 10.88 13.67
N TYR A 208 8.47 10.61 12.49
CA TYR A 208 9.83 11.02 12.13
C TYR A 208 10.00 12.54 12.15
N LYS A 209 9.06 13.29 11.57
CA LYS A 209 9.07 14.76 11.58
C LYS A 209 9.02 15.34 12.99
N LEU A 210 8.27 14.72 13.90
CA LEU A 210 8.28 15.12 15.32
C LEU A 210 9.64 14.88 15.95
N MET A 211 10.26 13.73 15.73
CA MET A 211 11.57 13.42 16.29
C MET A 211 12.66 14.32 15.71
N GLU A 212 12.67 14.57 14.39
CA GLU A 212 13.58 15.50 13.72
C GLU A 212 13.53 16.88 14.38
N ALA A 213 12.34 17.48 14.49
CA ALA A 213 12.14 18.80 15.06
C ALA A 213 12.46 18.85 16.58
N LEU A 214 12.11 17.81 17.34
CA LEU A 214 12.46 17.71 18.78
C LEU A 214 13.97 17.65 18.99
N TRP A 215 14.69 16.84 18.20
CA TRP A 215 16.16 16.72 18.28
C TRP A 215 16.85 18.05 18.02
N GLU A 216 16.47 18.73 16.94
CA GLU A 216 17.00 20.07 16.63
C GLU A 216 16.73 21.08 17.74
N SER A 217 15.51 21.06 18.31
CA SER A 217 15.14 21.95 19.41
C SER A 217 15.91 21.68 20.71
N MET A 218 16.42 20.45 20.86
CA MET A 218 17.31 20.05 21.97
C MET A 218 18.80 20.24 21.65
N GLY A 219 19.12 20.87 20.51
CA GLY A 219 20.50 21.13 20.06
C GLY A 219 21.28 19.90 19.63
N LYS A 220 20.56 18.84 19.18
CA LYS A 220 21.15 17.64 18.61
C LYS A 220 21.14 17.72 17.07
N ASP A 221 22.00 16.97 16.41
CA ASP A 221 22.00 16.85 14.97
C ASP A 221 20.92 15.85 14.54
N SER A 222 19.93 16.31 13.78
CA SER A 222 18.85 15.43 13.27
C SER A 222 19.37 14.36 12.30
N ALA A 223 20.55 14.55 11.70
CA ALA A 223 21.20 13.52 10.88
C ALA A 223 21.51 12.22 11.66
N ASP A 224 21.58 12.27 12.99
CA ASP A 224 21.71 11.08 13.84
C ASP A 224 20.42 10.20 13.84
N LEU A 225 19.31 10.70 13.25
CA LEU A 225 18.05 9.97 13.06
C LEU A 225 17.87 9.42 11.63
N ASP A 226 18.80 9.69 10.72
CA ASP A 226 18.67 9.28 9.32
C ASP A 226 18.48 7.77 9.15
N ASP A 227 19.04 6.96 10.07
CA ASP A 227 18.84 5.52 10.09
C ASP A 227 17.36 5.10 10.21
N LEU A 228 16.49 5.95 10.76
CA LEU A 228 15.06 5.71 10.90
C LEU A 228 14.26 5.95 9.58
N ILE A 229 14.88 6.58 8.59
CA ILE A 229 14.24 6.81 7.27
C ILE A 229 13.92 5.48 6.56
N GLU A 230 14.70 4.42 6.82
CA GLU A 230 14.37 3.09 6.29
C GLU A 230 13.01 2.58 6.83
N ASN A 231 12.65 2.91 8.08
CA ASN A 231 11.36 2.59 8.68
C ASN A 231 10.22 3.44 8.08
N VAL A 232 10.47 4.73 7.83
CA VAL A 232 9.52 5.59 7.11
C VAL A 232 9.22 5.05 5.72
N ALA A 233 10.24 4.59 4.98
CA ALA A 233 10.05 3.99 3.66
C ALA A 233 9.24 2.67 3.71
N ILE A 234 9.50 1.82 4.71
CA ILE A 234 8.75 0.58 4.94
C ILE A 234 7.29 0.88 5.21
N ALA A 235 7.01 1.83 6.09
CA ALA A 235 5.67 2.27 6.45
C ALA A 235 4.93 2.89 5.25
N THR A 236 5.55 3.85 4.56
CA THR A 236 4.98 4.53 3.39
C THR A 236 4.53 3.56 2.30
N ILE A 237 5.34 2.53 2.01
CA ILE A 237 4.99 1.49 1.04
C ILE A 237 3.95 0.54 1.62
N GLY A 238 4.08 0.17 2.89
CA GLY A 238 3.23 -0.80 3.56
C GLY A 238 1.80 -0.34 3.74
N ASP A 239 1.59 0.94 4.04
CA ASP A 239 0.28 1.61 4.12
C ASP A 239 -0.24 2.08 2.76
N VAL A 240 0.46 1.73 1.68
CA VAL A 240 0.05 2.01 0.29
C VAL A 240 -0.16 3.51 0.04
N MET A 241 0.71 4.35 0.60
CA MET A 241 0.68 5.80 0.37
C MET A 241 1.10 6.14 -1.06
N ASP A 242 0.61 7.27 -1.57
CA ASP A 242 1.00 7.74 -2.90
C ASP A 242 2.49 8.14 -2.91
N LEU A 243 3.30 7.55 -3.82
CA LEU A 243 4.74 7.82 -3.93
C LEU A 243 5.00 9.11 -4.71
N GLU A 244 4.48 10.20 -4.15
CA GLU A 244 4.59 11.56 -4.68
C GLU A 244 5.31 12.45 -3.65
N ASP A 245 5.86 13.57 -4.09
CA ASP A 245 6.50 14.59 -3.26
C ASP A 245 7.45 13.99 -2.21
N GLU A 246 7.29 14.26 -0.90
CA GLU A 246 8.13 13.76 0.19
C GLU A 246 8.12 12.23 0.32
N ASN A 247 6.97 11.59 0.09
CA ASN A 247 6.87 10.14 0.15
C ASN A 247 7.83 9.48 -0.85
N ARG A 248 7.96 10.07 -2.04
CA ARG A 248 8.92 9.58 -3.04
C ARG A 248 10.36 9.72 -2.54
N ILE A 249 10.69 10.84 -1.91
CA ILE A 249 12.02 11.10 -1.34
C ILE A 249 12.31 10.10 -0.22
N PHE A 250 11.40 9.97 0.76
CA PHE A 250 11.55 9.01 1.85
C PHE A 250 11.77 7.59 1.35
N VAL A 251 10.97 7.15 0.37
CA VAL A 251 11.09 5.79 -0.16
C VAL A 251 12.37 5.60 -0.98
N LYS A 252 12.77 6.57 -1.78
CA LYS A 252 14.01 6.52 -2.57
C LYS A 252 15.25 6.40 -1.67
N GLU A 253 15.34 7.25 -0.66
CA GLU A 253 16.48 7.26 0.27
C GLU A 253 16.42 6.07 1.23
N GLY A 254 15.24 5.77 1.80
CA GLY A 254 15.07 4.64 2.71
C GLY A 254 15.36 3.28 2.05
N LEU A 255 15.05 3.08 0.77
CA LEU A 255 15.44 1.88 0.03
C LEU A 255 16.96 1.75 -0.09
N GLN A 256 17.70 2.87 -0.27
CA GLN A 256 19.16 2.85 -0.30
C GLN A 256 19.74 2.49 1.08
N MET A 257 19.14 3.03 2.14
CA MET A 257 19.53 2.72 3.53
C MET A 257 19.23 1.27 3.86
N LEU A 258 18.05 0.78 3.54
CA LEU A 258 17.62 -0.60 3.79
C LEU A 258 18.53 -1.65 3.14
N ARG A 259 19.09 -1.38 1.95
CA ARG A 259 20.09 -2.25 1.30
C ARG A 259 21.37 -2.42 2.13
N ARG A 260 21.66 -1.49 3.03
CA ARG A 260 22.84 -1.46 3.91
C ARG A 260 22.44 -1.30 5.38
N THR A 261 21.22 -1.68 5.73
CA THR A 261 20.68 -1.53 7.08
C THR A 261 21.61 -2.08 8.15
N LYS A 262 21.72 -1.35 9.25
CA LYS A 262 22.42 -1.77 10.46
C LYS A 262 21.49 -2.38 11.50
N ASN A 263 20.16 -2.23 11.31
CA ASN A 263 19.17 -2.81 12.20
C ASN A 263 19.21 -4.34 12.10
N PRO A 264 19.50 -5.08 13.20
CA PRO A 264 19.60 -6.54 13.16
C PRO A 264 18.30 -7.21 12.72
N GLY A 265 17.15 -6.67 13.11
CA GLY A 265 15.82 -7.19 12.78
C GLY A 265 15.51 -7.10 11.30
N LEU A 266 15.71 -5.93 10.69
CA LEU A 266 15.49 -5.74 9.26
C LEU A 266 16.45 -6.59 8.43
N LYS A 267 17.72 -6.68 8.85
CA LYS A 267 18.70 -7.55 8.20
C LYS A 267 18.28 -9.01 8.24
N ALA A 268 17.88 -9.52 9.41
CA ALA A 268 17.40 -10.89 9.57
C ALA A 268 16.16 -11.17 8.71
N LEU A 269 15.22 -10.22 8.64
CA LEU A 269 14.00 -10.36 7.84
C LEU A 269 14.30 -10.41 6.33
N ILE A 270 15.21 -9.58 5.84
CA ILE A 270 15.68 -9.62 4.44
C ILE A 270 16.33 -10.95 4.13
N GLU A 271 17.24 -11.43 4.99
CA GLU A 271 17.97 -12.69 4.80
C GLU A 271 17.02 -13.91 4.84
N CYS A 272 16.12 -14.01 5.82
CA CYS A 272 15.21 -15.16 5.94
C CYS A 272 14.16 -15.23 4.83
N THR A 273 13.82 -14.10 4.20
CA THR A 273 12.93 -14.06 3.04
C THR A 273 13.63 -14.34 1.70
N GLY A 274 14.96 -14.45 1.70
CA GLY A 274 15.76 -14.78 0.52
C GLY A 274 15.88 -13.64 -0.50
N ILE A 275 15.65 -12.40 -0.08
CA ILE A 275 15.79 -11.23 -0.94
C ILE A 275 17.28 -10.92 -1.12
N ASP A 276 17.72 -10.74 -2.37
CA ASP A 276 19.01 -10.11 -2.62
C ASP A 276 18.93 -8.63 -2.28
N LYS A 277 19.65 -8.22 -1.25
CA LYS A 277 19.67 -6.83 -0.76
C LYS A 277 20.04 -5.81 -1.83
N ASN A 278 20.84 -6.19 -2.84
CA ASN A 278 21.24 -5.27 -3.91
C ASN A 278 20.10 -4.98 -4.90
N SER A 279 19.15 -5.91 -5.04
CA SER A 279 17.97 -5.76 -5.89
C SER A 279 16.72 -5.32 -5.12
N LEU A 280 16.84 -5.03 -3.81
CA LEU A 280 15.74 -4.64 -2.96
C LEU A 280 15.09 -3.35 -3.49
N ASN A 281 13.76 -3.39 -3.66
CA ASN A 281 12.93 -2.30 -4.18
C ASN A 281 11.56 -2.26 -3.52
N SER A 282 10.69 -1.34 -3.92
CA SER A 282 9.34 -1.16 -3.34
C SER A 282 8.48 -2.43 -3.41
N TYR A 283 8.61 -3.25 -4.45
CA TYR A 283 7.89 -4.52 -4.54
C TYR A 283 8.25 -5.47 -3.37
N HIS A 284 9.53 -5.58 -3.04
CA HIS A 284 9.97 -6.43 -1.94
C HIS A 284 9.42 -5.96 -0.60
N ILE A 285 9.33 -4.64 -0.38
CA ILE A 285 8.68 -4.11 0.84
C ILE A 285 7.19 -4.43 0.82
N GLY A 286 6.46 -4.06 -0.23
CA GLY A 286 5.00 -4.20 -0.27
C GLY A 286 4.49 -5.64 -0.30
N PHE A 287 5.24 -6.57 -0.91
CA PHE A 287 4.77 -7.94 -1.15
C PHE A 287 5.55 -9.05 -0.43
N VAL A 288 6.69 -8.73 0.19
CA VAL A 288 7.50 -9.74 0.91
C VAL A 288 7.73 -9.33 2.37
N LEU A 289 8.40 -8.21 2.64
CA LEU A 289 8.75 -7.79 4.01
C LEU A 289 7.52 -7.29 4.77
N GLY A 290 6.76 -6.38 4.20
CA GLY A 290 5.56 -5.80 4.81
C GLY A 290 4.52 -6.85 5.20
N PRO A 291 4.19 -7.82 4.33
CA PRO A 291 3.33 -8.93 4.71
C PRO A 291 3.82 -9.76 5.90
N CYS A 292 5.14 -9.89 6.13
CA CYS A 292 5.67 -10.57 7.32
C CYS A 292 5.42 -9.75 8.59
N ILE A 293 5.66 -8.43 8.55
CA ILE A 293 5.38 -7.51 9.65
C ILE A 293 3.88 -7.52 9.98
N ASN A 294 3.03 -7.33 8.96
CA ASN A 294 1.57 -7.31 9.11
C ASN A 294 0.97 -8.65 9.56
N ALA A 295 1.64 -9.78 9.34
CA ALA A 295 1.12 -11.10 9.72
C ALA A 295 1.04 -11.26 11.23
N SER A 296 1.96 -10.66 12.00
CA SER A 296 1.92 -10.69 13.46
C SER A 296 0.65 -10.04 14.00
N GLY A 297 0.31 -8.82 13.57
CA GLY A 297 -0.91 -8.13 13.98
C GLY A 297 -2.22 -8.76 13.45
N ARG A 298 -2.13 -9.77 12.57
CA ARG A 298 -3.30 -10.50 12.07
C ARG A 298 -3.55 -11.83 12.77
N LEU A 299 -2.50 -12.59 13.04
CA LEU A 299 -2.57 -13.97 13.53
C LEU A 299 -2.01 -14.14 14.94
N ASP A 300 -1.35 -13.12 15.48
CA ASP A 300 -0.76 -13.11 16.82
C ASP A 300 -0.84 -11.67 17.37
N THR A 301 0.25 -11.10 17.85
CA THR A 301 0.35 -9.72 18.32
C THR A 301 1.37 -8.91 17.52
N ALA A 302 1.02 -7.68 17.17
CA ALA A 302 1.93 -6.75 16.47
C ALA A 302 3.19 -6.40 17.29
N LYS A 303 3.17 -6.64 18.61
CA LYS A 303 4.35 -6.48 19.48
C LYS A 303 5.55 -7.29 19.00
N ARG A 304 5.34 -8.48 18.39
CA ARG A 304 6.44 -9.28 17.81
C ARG A 304 7.18 -8.58 16.68
N ALA A 305 6.48 -7.81 15.85
CA ALA A 305 7.11 -7.02 14.80
C ALA A 305 7.93 -5.87 15.40
N LEU A 306 7.42 -5.22 16.44
CA LEU A 306 8.18 -4.20 17.18
C LEU A 306 9.40 -4.81 17.88
N GLU A 307 9.27 -5.97 18.52
CA GLU A 307 10.38 -6.71 19.13
C GLU A 307 11.47 -7.05 18.10
N LEU A 308 11.09 -7.45 16.88
CA LEU A 308 12.04 -7.67 15.79
C LEU A 308 12.85 -6.41 15.47
N LEU A 309 12.18 -5.27 15.30
CA LEU A 309 12.85 -3.99 15.01
C LEU A 309 13.79 -3.55 16.15
N ARG A 310 13.45 -3.89 17.39
CA ARG A 310 14.21 -3.56 18.61
C ARG A 310 15.21 -4.64 19.03
N ALA A 311 15.37 -5.73 18.26
CA ALA A 311 16.28 -6.82 18.61
C ALA A 311 17.72 -6.32 18.80
N GLY A 312 18.27 -6.55 19.99
CA GLY A 312 19.61 -6.09 20.36
C GLY A 312 20.75 -6.93 19.79
N THR A 313 20.44 -8.15 19.35
CA THR A 313 21.43 -9.10 18.79
C THR A 313 20.94 -9.76 17.52
N GLN A 314 21.87 -10.11 16.62
CA GLN A 314 21.53 -10.83 15.40
C GLN A 314 20.83 -12.17 15.69
N LYS A 315 21.26 -12.90 16.71
CA LYS A 315 20.67 -14.19 17.08
C LYS A 315 19.19 -14.08 17.49
N GLU A 316 18.87 -13.06 18.26
CA GLU A 316 17.47 -12.77 18.63
C GLU A 316 16.66 -12.36 17.41
N ALA A 317 17.20 -11.48 16.57
CA ALA A 317 16.60 -11.04 15.33
C ALA A 317 16.31 -12.21 14.37
N ASP A 318 17.24 -13.16 14.23
CA ASP A 318 17.06 -14.33 13.37
C ASP A 318 15.89 -15.22 13.83
N ILE A 319 15.67 -15.37 15.13
CA ILE A 319 14.54 -16.12 15.69
C ILE A 319 13.24 -15.39 15.39
N LEU A 320 13.15 -14.09 15.73
CA LEU A 320 11.94 -13.28 15.53
C LEU A 320 11.58 -13.14 14.04
N ALA A 321 12.57 -12.96 13.17
CA ALA A 321 12.35 -12.92 11.71
C ALA A 321 11.82 -14.26 11.18
N GLY A 322 12.34 -15.39 11.68
CA GLY A 322 11.85 -16.73 11.36
C GLY A 322 10.39 -16.91 11.77
N ASP A 323 10.02 -16.48 12.96
CA ASP A 323 8.65 -16.53 13.49
C ASP A 323 7.68 -15.69 12.62
N LEU A 324 8.04 -14.44 12.31
CA LEU A 324 7.21 -13.57 11.46
C LEU A 324 7.04 -14.14 10.05
N LYS A 325 8.10 -14.73 9.49
CA LYS A 325 8.00 -15.41 8.20
C LYS A 325 7.06 -16.60 8.26
N ALA A 326 7.14 -17.41 9.30
CA ALA A 326 6.25 -18.58 9.49
C ALA A 326 4.78 -18.13 9.64
N LEU A 327 4.50 -17.07 10.40
CA LEU A 327 3.17 -16.47 10.51
C LEU A 327 2.65 -16.01 9.15
N ASN A 328 3.50 -15.36 8.35
CA ASN A 328 3.13 -14.91 7.01
C ASN A 328 2.87 -16.09 6.05
N ASP A 329 3.64 -17.16 6.14
CA ASP A 329 3.42 -18.36 5.33
C ASP A 329 2.09 -19.02 5.71
N SER A 330 1.77 -19.17 7.00
CA SER A 330 0.46 -19.64 7.47
C SER A 330 -0.69 -18.73 7.00
N ARG A 331 -0.51 -17.41 7.07
CA ARG A 331 -1.50 -16.45 6.56
C ARG A 331 -1.74 -16.63 5.06
N LYS A 332 -0.68 -16.87 4.26
CA LYS A 332 -0.81 -17.13 2.81
C LYS A 332 -1.62 -18.38 2.54
N ASP A 333 -1.29 -19.49 3.21
CA ASP A 333 -1.99 -20.77 3.05
C ASP A 333 -3.49 -20.64 3.39
N MET A 334 -3.80 -20.01 4.53
CA MET A 334 -5.19 -19.74 4.93
C MET A 334 -5.91 -18.84 3.91
N THR A 335 -5.22 -17.83 3.39
CA THR A 335 -5.80 -16.92 2.39
C THR A 335 -6.07 -17.63 1.08
N GLU A 336 -5.14 -18.45 0.58
CA GLU A 336 -5.29 -19.20 -0.68
C GLU A 336 -6.45 -20.19 -0.60
N GLU A 337 -6.59 -20.91 0.51
CA GLU A 337 -7.70 -21.83 0.74
C GLU A 337 -9.05 -21.08 0.76
N ALA A 338 -9.12 -19.96 1.52
CA ALA A 338 -10.35 -19.18 1.61
C ALA A 338 -10.72 -18.48 0.29
N VAL A 339 -9.75 -18.02 -0.50
CA VAL A 339 -9.99 -17.48 -1.86
C VAL A 339 -10.58 -18.54 -2.76
N LYS A 340 -10.06 -19.77 -2.72
CA LYS A 340 -10.56 -20.91 -3.50
C LYS A 340 -12.02 -21.23 -3.14
N GLN A 341 -12.36 -21.26 -1.85
CA GLN A 341 -13.73 -21.46 -1.39
C GLN A 341 -14.65 -20.31 -1.83
N ALA A 342 -14.15 -19.07 -1.80
CA ALA A 342 -14.90 -17.90 -2.24
C ALA A 342 -15.18 -17.96 -3.76
N GLU A 343 -14.20 -18.31 -4.57
CA GLU A 343 -14.35 -18.49 -6.03
C GLU A 343 -15.34 -19.60 -6.35
N GLU A 344 -15.23 -20.76 -5.70
CA GLU A 344 -16.18 -21.85 -5.85
C GLU A 344 -17.61 -21.40 -5.51
N GLN A 345 -17.78 -20.64 -4.43
CA GLN A 345 -19.09 -20.11 -4.04
C GLN A 345 -19.63 -19.12 -5.10
N VAL A 346 -18.78 -18.26 -5.66
CA VAL A 346 -19.18 -17.32 -6.72
C VAL A 346 -19.57 -18.07 -7.98
N GLU A 347 -18.81 -19.07 -8.42
CA GLU A 347 -18.99 -19.76 -9.70
C GLU A 347 -20.15 -20.76 -9.68
N THR A 348 -20.37 -21.45 -8.55
CA THR A 348 -21.38 -22.51 -8.43
C THR A 348 -22.76 -22.01 -8.01
N THR A 349 -22.88 -20.73 -7.59
CA THR A 349 -24.14 -20.17 -7.09
C THR A 349 -24.63 -18.98 -7.93
N THR A 350 -25.74 -18.39 -7.52
CA THR A 350 -26.32 -17.20 -8.16
C THR A 350 -25.50 -15.92 -7.93
N ILE A 351 -24.47 -15.95 -7.06
CA ILE A 351 -23.62 -14.81 -6.74
C ILE A 351 -22.88 -14.30 -7.98
N SER A 352 -22.52 -15.19 -8.92
CA SER A 352 -21.87 -14.81 -10.18
C SER A 352 -22.64 -13.76 -10.99
N LYS A 353 -23.98 -13.73 -10.86
CA LYS A 353 -24.87 -12.80 -11.57
C LYS A 353 -25.01 -11.44 -10.87
N ASP A 354 -24.57 -11.32 -9.65
CA ASP A 354 -24.66 -10.11 -8.84
C ASP A 354 -23.69 -9.05 -9.33
N LYS A 355 -24.08 -7.79 -9.19
CA LYS A 355 -23.18 -6.63 -9.41
C LYS A 355 -22.24 -6.40 -8.23
N VAL A 356 -22.72 -6.68 -7.00
CA VAL A 356 -21.97 -6.61 -5.76
C VAL A 356 -21.88 -8.02 -5.19
N LEU A 357 -20.68 -8.57 -5.11
CA LEU A 357 -20.47 -9.93 -4.61
C LEU A 357 -20.50 -9.92 -3.08
N VAL A 358 -21.35 -10.72 -2.49
CA VAL A 358 -21.39 -10.97 -1.03
C VAL A 358 -21.10 -12.44 -0.81
N VAL A 359 -19.90 -12.73 -0.31
CA VAL A 359 -19.40 -14.08 -0.06
C VAL A 359 -19.37 -14.31 1.44
N TYR A 360 -19.95 -15.43 1.88
CA TYR A 360 -19.99 -15.78 3.30
C TYR A 360 -19.17 -17.05 3.57
N LEU A 361 -18.10 -16.89 4.33
CA LEU A 361 -17.14 -17.93 4.71
C LEU A 361 -17.11 -18.05 6.25
N PRO A 362 -18.00 -18.85 6.86
CA PRO A 362 -18.19 -18.87 8.31
C PRO A 362 -16.92 -19.22 9.10
N ASP A 363 -16.09 -20.11 8.57
CA ASP A 363 -14.88 -20.61 9.22
C ASP A 363 -13.61 -19.79 8.91
N CYS A 364 -13.75 -18.69 8.16
CA CYS A 364 -12.61 -17.85 7.80
C CYS A 364 -12.19 -16.97 8.97
N HIS A 365 -10.90 -16.85 9.21
CA HIS A 365 -10.35 -15.93 10.20
C HIS A 365 -10.70 -14.47 9.85
N GLU A 366 -11.33 -13.73 10.77
CA GLU A 366 -11.87 -12.38 10.50
C GLU A 366 -10.84 -11.39 9.97
N SER A 367 -9.57 -11.48 10.42
CA SER A 367 -8.48 -10.59 9.95
C SER A 367 -8.10 -10.78 8.47
N LEU A 368 -8.54 -11.90 7.84
CA LEU A 368 -8.25 -12.22 6.44
C LEU A 368 -9.36 -11.78 5.48
N ALA A 369 -10.56 -11.51 5.98
CA ALA A 369 -11.72 -11.15 5.15
C ALA A 369 -11.40 -10.01 4.15
N GLY A 370 -10.66 -8.99 4.58
CA GLY A 370 -10.27 -7.86 3.72
C GLY A 370 -9.26 -8.23 2.63
N ILE A 371 -8.36 -9.19 2.88
CA ILE A 371 -7.40 -9.68 1.88
C ILE A 371 -8.14 -10.53 0.84
N ILE A 372 -9.03 -11.41 1.30
CA ILE A 372 -9.84 -12.26 0.43
C ILE A 372 -10.74 -11.39 -0.45
N ALA A 373 -11.43 -10.39 0.14
CA ALA A 373 -12.24 -9.45 -0.63
C ALA A 373 -11.43 -8.73 -1.71
N GLY A 374 -10.18 -8.35 -1.41
CA GLY A 374 -9.25 -7.76 -2.37
C GLY A 374 -8.96 -8.70 -3.55
N ARG A 375 -8.63 -9.97 -3.26
CA ARG A 375 -8.35 -10.98 -4.30
C ARG A 375 -9.57 -11.27 -5.19
N ILE A 376 -10.73 -11.45 -4.58
CA ILE A 376 -11.97 -11.67 -5.33
C ILE A 376 -12.32 -10.45 -6.19
N ARG A 377 -12.13 -9.23 -5.66
CA ARG A 377 -12.31 -7.99 -6.43
C ARG A 377 -11.35 -7.93 -7.64
N GLU A 378 -10.09 -8.34 -7.49
CA GLU A 378 -9.12 -8.39 -8.59
C GLU A 378 -9.55 -9.39 -9.66
N ASN A 379 -10.01 -10.58 -9.27
CA ASN A 379 -10.37 -11.65 -10.21
C ASN A 379 -11.67 -11.36 -10.99
N TYR A 380 -12.66 -10.71 -10.35
CA TYR A 380 -13.98 -10.47 -10.97
C TYR A 380 -14.23 -9.02 -11.35
N TYR A 381 -13.39 -8.08 -10.92
CA TYR A 381 -13.55 -6.64 -11.08
C TYR A 381 -14.96 -6.14 -10.69
N LYS A 382 -15.39 -6.52 -9.51
CA LYS A 382 -16.68 -6.13 -8.89
C LYS A 382 -16.46 -5.66 -7.45
N PRO A 383 -17.36 -4.84 -6.88
CA PRO A 383 -17.39 -4.62 -5.44
C PRO A 383 -17.62 -5.94 -4.72
N VAL A 384 -16.87 -6.22 -3.67
CA VAL A 384 -16.91 -7.49 -2.93
C VAL A 384 -17.02 -7.22 -1.44
N PHE A 385 -17.90 -7.93 -0.77
CA PHE A 385 -17.92 -8.10 0.68
C PHE A 385 -17.65 -9.57 1.02
N VAL A 386 -16.67 -9.81 1.88
CA VAL A 386 -16.43 -11.13 2.48
C VAL A 386 -16.84 -11.07 3.94
N LEU A 387 -17.72 -11.98 4.32
CA LEU A 387 -18.33 -12.10 5.63
C LEU A 387 -17.86 -13.39 6.30
N THR A 388 -17.66 -13.35 7.63
CA THR A 388 -17.28 -14.51 8.45
C THR A 388 -18.00 -14.49 9.78
N ASP A 389 -18.13 -15.64 10.43
CA ASP A 389 -18.68 -15.71 11.79
C ASP A 389 -17.73 -14.99 12.77
N ALA A 390 -18.31 -14.35 13.78
CA ALA A 390 -17.63 -13.68 14.88
C ALA A 390 -18.28 -14.10 16.21
N GLU A 391 -17.72 -13.69 17.33
CA GLU A 391 -18.29 -13.98 18.65
C GLU A 391 -19.76 -13.53 18.76
N GLU A 392 -20.05 -12.36 18.18
CA GLU A 392 -21.43 -11.84 18.10
C GLU A 392 -21.81 -11.59 16.63
N GLY A 393 -22.59 -12.50 16.03
CA GLY A 393 -23.10 -12.36 14.68
C GLY A 393 -22.04 -12.60 13.60
N VAL A 394 -21.99 -11.73 12.63
CA VAL A 394 -21.11 -11.83 11.45
C VAL A 394 -20.33 -10.53 11.29
N LYS A 395 -19.02 -10.63 11.08
CA LYS A 395 -18.16 -9.52 10.67
C LYS A 395 -17.81 -9.63 9.18
N GLY A 396 -17.49 -8.51 8.56
CA GLY A 396 -17.10 -8.51 7.16
C GLY A 396 -16.21 -7.35 6.77
N SER A 397 -15.53 -7.55 5.66
CA SER A 397 -14.73 -6.54 4.99
C SER A 397 -15.13 -6.41 3.53
N GLY A 398 -15.24 -5.17 3.06
CA GLY A 398 -15.51 -4.86 1.67
C GLY A 398 -14.32 -4.25 0.95
N ARG A 399 -14.21 -4.54 -0.35
CA ARG A 399 -13.28 -3.90 -1.30
C ARG A 399 -14.00 -3.52 -2.56
N SER A 400 -13.75 -2.31 -3.05
CA SER A 400 -14.49 -1.71 -4.15
C SER A 400 -13.67 -1.52 -5.43
N ILE A 401 -14.40 -1.15 -6.47
CA ILE A 401 -13.91 -0.60 -7.73
C ILE A 401 -14.24 0.89 -7.81
N ASP A 402 -13.62 1.63 -8.72
CA ASP A 402 -13.72 3.09 -8.79
C ASP A 402 -15.15 3.66 -8.86
N GLY A 403 -16.07 2.95 -9.48
CA GLY A 403 -17.46 3.39 -9.66
C GLY A 403 -18.40 3.19 -8.46
N TYR A 404 -17.94 2.56 -7.36
CA TYR A 404 -18.80 2.16 -6.24
C TYR A 404 -18.28 2.67 -4.90
N HIS A 405 -19.06 3.49 -4.22
CA HIS A 405 -18.67 4.08 -2.94
C HIS A 405 -19.12 3.21 -1.75
N MET A 406 -18.20 2.39 -1.21
CA MET A 406 -18.51 1.41 -0.16
C MET A 406 -19.27 1.98 1.03
N TYR A 407 -18.78 3.06 1.61
CA TYR A 407 -19.38 3.65 2.82
C TYR A 407 -20.80 4.18 2.56
N GLU A 408 -21.03 4.88 1.45
CA GLU A 408 -22.36 5.38 1.10
C GLU A 408 -23.36 4.24 0.87
N GLU A 409 -22.94 3.16 0.23
CA GLU A 409 -23.78 2.00 -0.01
C GLU A 409 -24.10 1.23 1.27
N LEU A 410 -23.15 1.12 2.20
CA LEU A 410 -23.41 0.59 3.53
C LEU A 410 -24.39 1.46 4.32
N ASN A 411 -24.28 2.78 4.23
CA ASN A 411 -25.20 3.69 4.90
C ASN A 411 -26.66 3.50 4.43
N LYS A 412 -26.87 3.13 3.16
CA LYS A 412 -28.21 2.77 2.63
C LYS A 412 -28.75 1.46 3.24
N CYS A 413 -27.88 0.63 3.80
CA CYS A 413 -28.22 -0.66 4.41
C CYS A 413 -28.09 -0.65 5.94
N LYS A 414 -27.90 0.51 6.56
CA LYS A 414 -27.58 0.66 8.00
C LYS A 414 -28.55 -0.05 8.95
N GLU A 415 -29.81 -0.20 8.59
CA GLU A 415 -30.83 -0.88 9.38
C GLU A 415 -30.59 -2.40 9.52
N LEU A 416 -29.77 -2.99 8.64
CA LEU A 416 -29.37 -4.40 8.72
C LEU A 416 -28.08 -4.62 9.48
N LEU A 417 -27.35 -3.54 9.81
CA LEU A 417 -26.00 -3.56 10.36
C LEU A 417 -26.01 -3.19 11.84
N THR A 418 -25.14 -3.80 12.62
CA THR A 418 -24.89 -3.43 14.03
C THR A 418 -23.78 -2.39 14.14
N LYS A 419 -22.75 -2.50 13.29
CA LYS A 419 -21.63 -1.57 13.20
C LYS A 419 -21.12 -1.52 11.76
N PHE A 420 -20.72 -0.36 11.29
CA PHE A 420 -20.02 -0.24 10.02
C PHE A 420 -19.17 1.02 9.99
N GLY A 421 -18.15 1.02 9.12
CA GLY A 421 -17.26 2.16 8.89
C GLY A 421 -16.41 1.92 7.66
N GLY A 422 -15.72 2.95 7.22
CA GLY A 422 -14.85 2.85 6.06
C GLY A 422 -14.87 4.10 5.18
N HIS A 423 -14.41 3.94 3.97
CA HIS A 423 -14.32 5.00 2.97
C HIS A 423 -14.75 4.48 1.57
N ARG A 424 -14.47 5.23 0.53
CA ARG A 424 -14.91 4.91 -0.84
C ARG A 424 -14.55 3.50 -1.32
N LEU A 425 -13.31 3.04 -1.08
CA LEU A 425 -12.77 1.81 -1.68
C LEU A 425 -12.71 0.61 -0.72
N ALA A 426 -12.88 0.84 0.57
CA ALA A 426 -12.86 -0.23 1.57
C ALA A 426 -13.80 0.10 2.73
N ALA A 427 -14.40 -0.94 3.30
CA ALA A 427 -15.24 -0.79 4.47
C ALA A 427 -15.23 -2.06 5.34
N GLY A 428 -15.48 -1.87 6.64
CA GLY A 428 -15.75 -2.93 7.59
C GLY A 428 -17.19 -2.86 8.07
N LEU A 429 -17.75 -4.00 8.44
CA LEU A 429 -19.13 -4.08 8.94
C LEU A 429 -19.33 -5.25 9.89
N SER A 430 -20.38 -5.15 10.70
CA SER A 430 -20.94 -6.25 11.51
C SER A 430 -22.45 -6.29 11.34
N LEU A 431 -23.03 -7.49 11.32
CA LEU A 431 -24.46 -7.68 11.17
C LEU A 431 -24.92 -8.98 11.83
N PRO A 432 -26.22 -9.10 12.20
CA PRO A 432 -26.83 -10.37 12.61
C PRO A 432 -26.79 -11.39 11.45
N LYS A 433 -26.53 -12.65 11.77
CA LYS A 433 -26.40 -13.75 10.79
C LYS A 433 -27.61 -13.89 9.87
N GLU A 434 -28.80 -13.72 10.43
CA GLU A 434 -30.08 -13.77 9.71
C GLU A 434 -30.25 -12.65 8.67
N ASN A 435 -29.46 -11.58 8.77
CA ASN A 435 -29.52 -10.46 7.83
C ASN A 435 -28.59 -10.63 6.61
N VAL A 436 -27.71 -11.64 6.56
CA VAL A 436 -26.74 -11.84 5.46
C VAL A 436 -27.43 -11.90 4.09
N GLY A 437 -28.51 -12.67 3.97
CA GLY A 437 -29.27 -12.76 2.70
C GLY A 437 -29.91 -11.44 2.31
N LYS A 438 -30.56 -10.75 3.25
CA LYS A 438 -31.19 -9.45 3.02
C LYS A 438 -30.17 -8.36 2.66
N PHE A 439 -29.01 -8.40 3.29
CA PHE A 439 -27.90 -7.50 3.00
C PHE A 439 -27.42 -7.64 1.55
N ARG A 440 -27.19 -8.87 1.07
CA ARG A 440 -26.85 -9.16 -0.32
C ARG A 440 -27.91 -8.63 -1.30
N GLU A 441 -29.18 -8.91 -1.03
CA GLU A 441 -30.30 -8.47 -1.88
C GLU A 441 -30.38 -6.93 -1.93
N MET A 442 -30.24 -6.25 -0.79
CA MET A 442 -30.34 -4.79 -0.69
C MET A 442 -29.18 -4.10 -1.42
N LEU A 443 -27.95 -4.56 -1.25
CA LEU A 443 -26.79 -4.02 -1.95
C LEU A 443 -26.97 -4.13 -3.48
N ASN A 444 -27.40 -5.28 -3.97
CA ASN A 444 -27.60 -5.50 -5.40
C ASN A 444 -28.78 -4.70 -5.97
N LYS A 445 -29.87 -4.53 -5.20
CA LYS A 445 -31.01 -3.68 -5.56
C LYS A 445 -30.61 -2.21 -5.65
N ASN A 446 -29.78 -1.73 -4.73
CA ASN A 446 -29.34 -0.33 -4.68
C ASN A 446 -28.23 -0.01 -5.67
N CYS A 447 -27.53 -1.04 -6.18
CA CYS A 447 -26.37 -0.86 -7.05
C CYS A 447 -26.73 -0.27 -8.41
N THR A 448 -26.24 0.94 -8.67
CA THR A 448 -26.46 1.68 -9.92
C THR A 448 -25.35 1.51 -10.95
N LEU A 449 -24.31 0.68 -10.66
CA LEU A 449 -23.20 0.45 -11.59
C LEU A 449 -23.69 0.01 -12.98
N THR A 450 -23.16 0.65 -13.98
CA THR A 450 -23.35 0.27 -15.40
C THR A 450 -22.35 -0.82 -15.80
N GLU A 451 -22.62 -1.51 -16.90
CA GLU A 451 -21.66 -2.49 -17.46
C GLU A 451 -20.32 -1.85 -17.85
N GLU A 452 -20.31 -0.57 -18.22
CA GLU A 452 -19.09 0.15 -18.58
C GLU A 452 -18.22 0.46 -17.36
N GLU A 453 -18.84 0.79 -16.22
CA GLU A 453 -18.12 1.04 -14.95
C GLU A 453 -17.59 -0.24 -14.32
N MET A 454 -18.17 -1.39 -14.66
CA MET A 454 -17.67 -2.72 -14.26
C MET A 454 -16.58 -3.28 -15.17
N LYS A 455 -16.06 -2.48 -16.12
CA LYS A 455 -14.88 -2.84 -16.92
C LYS A 455 -13.63 -2.25 -16.30
N GLU A 456 -12.62 -3.09 -16.13
CA GLU A 456 -11.31 -2.63 -15.65
C GLU A 456 -10.73 -1.57 -16.57
N LYS A 457 -10.30 -0.45 -15.98
CA LYS A 457 -9.67 0.65 -16.70
C LYS A 457 -8.17 0.40 -16.79
N VAL A 458 -7.67 0.11 -17.98
CA VAL A 458 -6.24 0.02 -18.26
C VAL A 458 -5.73 1.37 -18.77
N THR A 459 -4.97 2.07 -17.94
CA THR A 459 -4.36 3.35 -18.32
C THR A 459 -3.06 3.11 -19.05
N ILE A 460 -2.91 3.68 -20.24
CA ILE A 460 -1.74 3.55 -21.11
C ILE A 460 -1.01 4.89 -21.16
N ASP A 461 0.26 4.88 -20.79
CA ASP A 461 1.10 6.09 -20.83
C ASP A 461 1.42 6.53 -22.25
N MET A 462 1.75 5.59 -23.13
CA MET A 462 2.20 5.90 -24.49
C MET A 462 2.04 4.71 -25.44
N GLU A 463 1.66 4.96 -26.69
CA GLU A 463 1.85 3.98 -27.78
C GLU A 463 3.33 4.01 -28.19
N MET A 464 3.98 2.83 -28.18
CA MET A 464 5.42 2.76 -28.50
C MET A 464 5.73 1.51 -29.34
N PRO A 465 6.41 1.67 -30.51
CA PRO A 465 6.86 0.55 -31.33
C PRO A 465 8.03 -0.19 -30.68
N PHE A 466 8.16 -1.49 -30.95
CA PHE A 466 9.21 -2.33 -30.34
C PHE A 466 10.63 -1.90 -30.64
N GLY A 467 10.87 -1.23 -31.78
CA GLY A 467 12.19 -0.69 -32.11
C GLY A 467 12.70 0.39 -31.13
N CYS A 468 11.82 0.94 -30.29
CA CYS A 468 12.21 1.88 -29.23
C CYS A 468 12.64 1.18 -27.94
N VAL A 469 12.37 -0.13 -27.79
CA VAL A 469 12.75 -0.89 -26.59
C VAL A 469 14.24 -1.23 -26.67
N THR A 470 15.05 -0.41 -26.05
CA THR A 470 16.50 -0.51 -26.00
C THR A 470 16.99 -0.61 -24.55
N GLU A 471 18.22 -1.07 -24.36
CA GLU A 471 18.85 -1.06 -23.03
C GLU A 471 18.92 0.38 -22.46
N GLY A 472 19.20 1.38 -23.33
CA GLY A 472 19.22 2.78 -22.93
C GLY A 472 17.85 3.28 -22.42
N LEU A 473 16.75 2.88 -23.08
CA LEU A 473 15.41 3.23 -22.60
C LEU A 473 15.12 2.59 -21.24
N VAL A 474 15.41 1.28 -21.07
CA VAL A 474 15.14 0.60 -19.80
C VAL A 474 15.91 1.26 -18.65
N LYS A 475 17.19 1.59 -18.88
CA LYS A 475 17.99 2.32 -17.89
C LYS A 475 17.44 3.73 -17.60
N GLU A 476 16.90 4.40 -18.60
CA GLU A 476 16.28 5.72 -18.39
C GLU A 476 14.98 5.62 -17.58
N LEU A 477 14.20 4.55 -17.77
CA LEU A 477 12.99 4.30 -17.00
C LEU A 477 13.26 4.04 -15.51
N GLU A 478 14.48 3.62 -15.12
CA GLU A 478 14.89 3.48 -13.72
C GLU A 478 14.86 4.83 -12.97
N LEU A 479 14.97 5.97 -13.68
CA LEU A 479 14.82 7.30 -13.07
C LEU A 479 13.41 7.57 -12.53
N LEU A 480 12.40 6.80 -12.98
CA LEU A 480 11.05 6.89 -12.47
C LEU A 480 10.87 6.11 -11.15
N GLU A 481 11.78 5.21 -10.78
CA GLU A 481 11.71 4.48 -9.52
C GLU A 481 11.85 5.41 -8.29
N PRO A 482 11.25 5.04 -7.16
CA PRO A 482 10.52 3.82 -6.84
C PRO A 482 9.09 3.81 -7.40
N PHE A 483 8.63 2.64 -7.88
CA PHE A 483 7.25 2.47 -8.33
C PHE A 483 6.33 2.04 -7.19
N GLY A 484 5.09 2.52 -7.23
CA GLY A 484 4.03 2.22 -6.28
C GLY A 484 2.74 2.97 -6.63
N LYS A 485 1.85 3.11 -5.67
CA LYS A 485 0.65 3.95 -5.83
C LYS A 485 1.08 5.40 -6.10
N GLY A 486 0.32 6.16 -6.89
CA GLY A 486 0.70 7.52 -7.34
C GLY A 486 1.81 7.55 -8.40
N ASN A 487 2.79 6.65 -8.33
CA ASN A 487 3.88 6.53 -9.29
C ASN A 487 3.97 5.10 -9.86
N THR A 488 2.99 4.73 -10.66
CA THR A 488 2.90 3.37 -11.23
C THR A 488 3.97 3.12 -12.29
N LYS A 489 4.32 1.84 -12.47
CA LYS A 489 5.21 1.41 -13.57
C LYS A 489 4.62 1.84 -14.91
N PRO A 490 5.41 2.42 -15.84
CA PRO A 490 4.88 2.90 -17.11
C PRO A 490 4.31 1.76 -17.96
N VAL A 491 3.14 2.03 -18.56
CA VAL A 491 2.44 1.09 -19.44
C VAL A 491 2.50 1.59 -20.87
N PHE A 492 3.17 0.83 -21.72
CA PHE A 492 3.21 1.08 -23.16
C PHE A 492 2.23 0.20 -23.90
N ALA A 493 1.81 0.61 -25.10
CA ALA A 493 0.93 -0.19 -25.95
C ALA A 493 1.47 -0.36 -27.36
N ALA A 494 1.18 -1.51 -27.96
CA ALA A 494 1.35 -1.79 -29.38
C ALA A 494 0.08 -2.42 -29.96
N ARG A 495 -0.31 -1.96 -31.15
CA ARG A 495 -1.47 -2.49 -31.89
C ARG A 495 -1.02 -3.41 -33.00
N ASP A 496 -1.94 -4.29 -33.43
CA ASP A 496 -1.75 -5.20 -34.58
C ASP A 496 -0.42 -5.98 -34.52
N VAL A 497 -0.06 -6.42 -33.31
CA VAL A 497 1.14 -7.20 -33.05
C VAL A 497 0.93 -8.63 -33.56
N THR A 498 1.81 -9.08 -34.46
CA THR A 498 1.80 -10.46 -34.97
C THR A 498 2.52 -11.40 -34.02
N LEU A 499 1.88 -12.49 -33.62
CA LEU A 499 2.50 -13.55 -32.85
C LEU A 499 3.22 -14.52 -33.79
N LEU A 500 4.53 -14.62 -33.68
CA LEU A 500 5.36 -15.50 -34.54
C LEU A 500 5.60 -16.86 -33.92
N GLY A 501 5.64 -16.95 -32.60
CA GLY A 501 5.88 -18.19 -31.87
C GLY A 501 5.58 -18.03 -30.38
N ALA A 502 5.29 -19.16 -29.72
CA ALA A 502 5.08 -19.21 -28.28
C ALA A 502 5.75 -20.43 -27.67
N ARG A 503 6.26 -20.30 -26.45
CA ARG A 503 6.82 -21.38 -25.66
C ARG A 503 6.35 -21.27 -24.21
N ILE A 504 5.81 -22.36 -23.69
CA ILE A 504 5.41 -22.47 -22.28
C ILE A 504 6.65 -22.75 -21.44
N LEU A 505 6.86 -22.00 -20.37
CA LEU A 505 7.99 -22.09 -19.44
C LEU A 505 7.50 -22.27 -17.99
N GLY A 506 8.45 -22.58 -17.10
CA GLY A 506 8.21 -22.75 -15.66
C GLY A 506 7.76 -24.18 -15.28
N LYS A 507 8.04 -24.56 -14.02
CA LYS A 507 7.63 -25.87 -13.48
C LYS A 507 6.11 -26.05 -13.49
N ASN A 508 5.38 -24.97 -13.24
CA ASN A 508 3.92 -24.94 -13.19
C ASN A 508 3.28 -24.58 -14.53
N ARG A 509 4.07 -24.45 -15.61
CA ARG A 509 3.60 -24.13 -16.98
C ARG A 509 2.78 -22.83 -17.08
N ASN A 510 3.00 -21.89 -16.19
CA ASN A 510 2.23 -20.64 -16.04
C ASN A 510 2.88 -19.42 -16.70
N VAL A 511 4.04 -19.59 -17.34
CA VAL A 511 4.76 -18.52 -18.02
C VAL A 511 4.80 -18.79 -19.52
N LEU A 512 4.47 -17.77 -20.31
CA LEU A 512 4.57 -17.82 -21.77
C LEU A 512 5.67 -16.90 -22.28
N LYS A 513 6.58 -17.46 -23.05
CA LYS A 513 7.57 -16.70 -23.81
C LYS A 513 7.08 -16.62 -25.27
N LEU A 514 6.81 -15.42 -25.73
CA LEU A 514 6.30 -15.13 -27.06
C LEU A 514 7.42 -14.53 -27.92
N GLN A 515 7.42 -14.82 -29.20
CA GLN A 515 8.11 -14.02 -30.22
C GLN A 515 7.07 -13.19 -30.96
N VAL A 516 7.22 -11.88 -30.90
CA VAL A 516 6.24 -10.93 -31.42
C VAL A 516 6.87 -9.97 -32.43
N GLN A 517 6.06 -9.47 -33.36
CA GLN A 517 6.48 -8.50 -34.38
C GLN A 517 5.46 -7.37 -34.45
N ASP A 518 5.95 -6.11 -34.40
CA ASP A 518 5.10 -4.93 -34.56
C ASP A 518 4.80 -4.62 -36.05
N VAL A 519 3.96 -3.61 -36.28
CA VAL A 519 3.59 -3.15 -37.63
C VAL A 519 4.78 -2.64 -38.45
N ASN A 520 5.87 -2.25 -37.80
CA ASN A 520 7.11 -1.78 -38.46
C ASN A 520 8.05 -2.94 -38.80
N GLY A 521 7.67 -4.18 -38.49
CA GLY A 521 8.48 -5.37 -38.72
C GLY A 521 9.56 -5.63 -37.65
N CYS A 522 9.60 -4.84 -36.58
CA CYS A 522 10.53 -5.06 -35.47
C CYS A 522 10.09 -6.27 -34.63
N ARG A 523 11.04 -7.16 -34.35
CA ARG A 523 10.79 -8.39 -33.56
C ARG A 523 11.42 -8.25 -32.19
N ILE A 524 10.68 -8.74 -31.18
CA ILE A 524 11.13 -8.75 -29.79
C ILE A 524 10.59 -9.98 -29.06
N GLU A 525 11.28 -10.39 -27.98
CA GLU A 525 10.76 -11.39 -27.05
C GLU A 525 9.80 -10.73 -26.07
N ALA A 526 8.67 -11.39 -25.79
CA ALA A 526 7.66 -10.92 -24.87
C ALA A 526 7.35 -12.01 -23.83
N MET A 527 7.33 -11.62 -22.56
CA MET A 527 7.03 -12.51 -21.44
C MET A 527 5.63 -12.25 -20.92
N LEU A 528 4.85 -13.30 -20.75
CA LEU A 528 3.58 -13.27 -20.03
C LEU A 528 3.72 -14.19 -18.82
N PHE A 529 3.75 -13.62 -17.60
CA PHE A 529 4.07 -14.35 -16.36
C PHE A 529 2.90 -15.04 -15.70
N HIS A 530 1.67 -14.70 -16.07
CA HIS A 530 0.45 -15.27 -15.49
C HIS A 530 -0.58 -15.56 -16.58
N HIS A 531 -1.56 -16.42 -16.28
CA HIS A 531 -2.68 -16.71 -17.17
C HIS A 531 -2.29 -17.28 -18.55
N ALA A 532 -1.24 -18.09 -18.61
CA ALA A 532 -0.78 -18.69 -19.86
C ALA A 532 -1.88 -19.53 -20.54
N ASP A 533 -2.61 -20.33 -19.76
CA ASP A 533 -3.70 -21.18 -20.25
C ASP A 533 -4.90 -20.36 -20.72
N ASP A 534 -5.27 -19.30 -19.96
CA ASP A 534 -6.35 -18.37 -20.35
C ASP A 534 -6.02 -17.63 -21.64
N PHE A 535 -4.77 -17.20 -21.79
CA PHE A 535 -4.30 -16.56 -23.02
C PHE A 535 -4.43 -17.49 -24.23
N LEU A 536 -3.93 -18.72 -24.10
CA LEU A 536 -4.02 -19.71 -25.17
C LEU A 536 -5.47 -20.09 -25.45
N GLY A 537 -6.32 -20.26 -24.43
CA GLY A 537 -7.74 -20.56 -24.56
C GLY A 537 -8.49 -19.46 -25.33
N LYS A 538 -8.27 -18.18 -25.01
CA LYS A 538 -8.86 -17.05 -25.76
C LYS A 538 -8.39 -17.01 -27.21
N LEU A 539 -7.12 -17.33 -27.47
CA LEU A 539 -6.63 -17.44 -28.85
C LEU A 539 -7.26 -18.62 -29.59
N GLU A 540 -7.49 -19.77 -28.94
CA GLU A 540 -8.17 -20.91 -29.54
C GLU A 540 -9.61 -20.57 -29.87
N GLU A 541 -10.33 -19.85 -29.02
CA GLU A 541 -11.69 -19.38 -29.28
C GLU A 541 -11.77 -18.43 -30.49
N GLN A 542 -10.79 -17.53 -30.62
CA GLN A 542 -10.80 -16.48 -31.64
C GLN A 542 -10.23 -16.93 -32.99
N TYR A 543 -9.16 -17.73 -33.01
CA TYR A 543 -8.39 -18.09 -34.20
C TYR A 543 -8.46 -19.59 -34.54
N GLY A 544 -8.96 -20.40 -33.62
CA GLY A 544 -9.02 -21.85 -33.75
C GLY A 544 -7.77 -22.58 -33.28
N LYS A 545 -7.96 -23.83 -32.86
CA LYS A 545 -6.93 -24.69 -32.26
C LYS A 545 -5.71 -24.90 -33.17
N THR A 546 -5.93 -25.04 -34.47
CA THR A 546 -4.87 -25.27 -35.47
C THR A 546 -3.85 -24.12 -35.51
N GLU A 547 -4.33 -22.88 -35.45
CA GLU A 547 -3.47 -21.69 -35.45
C GLU A 547 -2.67 -21.59 -34.16
N VAL A 548 -3.24 -21.91 -33.00
CA VAL A 548 -2.54 -21.92 -31.71
C VAL A 548 -1.49 -23.05 -31.68
N GLU A 549 -1.79 -24.24 -32.23
CA GLU A 549 -0.77 -25.29 -32.38
C GLU A 549 0.38 -24.88 -33.32
N ALA A 550 0.07 -24.14 -34.39
CA ALA A 550 1.10 -23.59 -35.28
C ALA A 550 1.97 -22.55 -34.55
N LEU A 551 1.35 -21.70 -33.75
CA LEU A 551 2.05 -20.71 -32.89
C LEU A 551 3.03 -21.42 -31.94
N LEU A 552 2.58 -22.46 -31.23
CA LEU A 552 3.41 -23.25 -30.30
C LEU A 552 4.57 -24.00 -31.01
N LYS A 553 4.43 -24.28 -32.31
CA LYS A 553 5.50 -24.85 -33.15
C LYS A 553 6.40 -23.78 -33.79
N GLY A 554 6.25 -22.48 -33.44
CA GLY A 554 7.01 -21.38 -33.98
C GLY A 554 6.67 -21.03 -35.44
N ARG A 555 5.46 -21.34 -35.87
CA ARG A 555 4.95 -21.11 -37.24
C ARG A 555 3.73 -20.18 -37.26
N GLY A 556 3.47 -19.47 -36.18
CA GLY A 556 2.37 -18.51 -36.10
C GLY A 556 2.62 -17.33 -37.05
N ARG A 557 1.62 -16.94 -37.85
CA ARG A 557 1.68 -15.77 -38.76
C ARG A 557 0.35 -15.07 -38.92
N GLN A 558 -0.74 -15.67 -38.46
CA GLN A 558 -2.10 -15.15 -38.67
C GLN A 558 -2.70 -14.52 -37.43
N ILE A 559 -2.17 -14.83 -36.24
CA ILE A 559 -2.65 -14.29 -34.96
C ILE A 559 -2.12 -12.88 -34.77
N ARG A 560 -3.04 -11.93 -34.67
CA ARG A 560 -2.74 -10.53 -34.38
C ARG A 560 -3.52 -10.08 -33.16
N ILE A 561 -2.82 -9.42 -32.23
CA ILE A 561 -3.41 -8.89 -31.00
C ILE A 561 -2.93 -7.45 -30.76
N SER A 562 -3.67 -6.70 -29.99
CA SER A 562 -3.15 -5.50 -29.34
C SER A 562 -2.71 -5.86 -27.93
N MET A 563 -1.61 -5.29 -27.45
CA MET A 563 -1.09 -5.58 -26.12
C MET A 563 -0.59 -4.32 -25.42
N THR A 564 -0.66 -4.34 -24.10
CA THR A 564 0.10 -3.42 -23.25
C THR A 564 1.29 -4.14 -22.64
N TYR A 565 2.35 -3.39 -22.39
CA TYR A 565 3.60 -3.95 -21.93
C TYR A 565 4.47 -2.91 -21.23
N TYR A 566 5.46 -3.37 -20.49
CA TYR A 566 6.58 -2.55 -20.10
C TYR A 566 7.90 -3.14 -20.61
N PRO A 567 8.90 -2.30 -20.93
CA PRO A 567 10.23 -2.72 -21.33
C PRO A 567 11.02 -3.33 -20.18
N ASP A 568 11.82 -4.35 -20.48
CA ASP A 568 12.64 -5.05 -19.52
C ASP A 568 13.94 -5.55 -20.18
N ILE A 569 14.92 -5.93 -19.38
CA ILE A 569 16.17 -6.54 -19.82
C ILE A 569 16.26 -7.97 -19.32
N ASN A 570 16.32 -8.90 -20.24
CA ASN A 570 16.69 -10.28 -19.92
C ASN A 570 18.22 -10.38 -19.83
N GLU A 571 18.72 -10.75 -18.67
CA GLU A 571 20.14 -11.04 -18.47
C GLU A 571 20.35 -12.56 -18.30
N TYR A 572 20.99 -13.17 -19.29
CA TYR A 572 21.29 -14.59 -19.27
C TYR A 572 22.73 -14.84 -19.69
N MET A 573 23.50 -15.51 -18.86
CA MET A 573 24.94 -15.78 -19.07
C MET A 573 25.76 -14.52 -19.40
N GLY A 574 25.46 -13.40 -18.73
CA GLY A 574 26.15 -12.11 -18.94
C GLY A 574 25.75 -11.38 -20.23
N LYS A 575 24.82 -11.93 -21.01
CA LYS A 575 24.27 -11.26 -22.20
C LYS A 575 22.97 -10.54 -21.84
N LYS A 576 22.94 -9.24 -22.03
CA LYS A 576 21.75 -8.40 -21.88
C LYS A 576 20.99 -8.31 -23.19
N THR A 577 19.71 -8.59 -23.17
CA THR A 577 18.82 -8.48 -24.34
C THR A 577 17.53 -7.79 -23.95
N PRO A 578 17.12 -6.73 -24.69
CA PRO A 578 15.82 -6.12 -24.47
C PRO A 578 14.68 -7.11 -24.70
N GLN A 579 13.72 -7.10 -23.79
CA GLN A 579 12.48 -7.84 -23.89
C GLN A 579 11.32 -6.95 -23.43
N ILE A 580 10.10 -7.42 -23.57
CA ILE A 580 8.91 -6.78 -23.00
C ILE A 580 8.15 -7.74 -22.08
N VAL A 581 7.51 -7.21 -21.08
CA VAL A 581 6.59 -7.97 -20.22
C VAL A 581 5.17 -7.52 -20.56
N VAL A 582 4.36 -8.46 -21.06
CA VAL A 582 2.97 -8.21 -21.41
C VAL A 582 2.14 -8.12 -20.14
N THR A 583 1.30 -7.08 -20.05
CA THR A 583 0.40 -6.86 -18.92
C THR A 583 -1.05 -7.14 -19.28
N HIS A 584 -1.51 -6.66 -20.43
CA HIS A 584 -2.87 -6.90 -20.93
C HIS A 584 -2.85 -7.16 -22.44
N TYR A 585 -3.89 -7.81 -22.95
CA TYR A 585 -4.01 -8.14 -24.38
C TYR A 585 -5.49 -8.22 -24.79
N ARG A 586 -5.74 -7.94 -26.07
CA ARG A 586 -7.07 -8.05 -26.68
C ARG A 586 -6.97 -8.29 -28.19
#